data_49954dfbf29e78a614a3eeb7312f4e11
#
_entry.id   49954dfbf29e78a614a3eeb7312f4e11
#
_cell.length_a   1.000
_cell.length_b   1.000
_cell.length_c   1.000
_cell.angle_alpha   90.00
_cell.angle_beta   90.00
_cell.angle_gamma   90.00
#
_symmetry.space_group_name_H-M   'P 1'
#
loop_
_entity.id
_entity.type
_entity.pdbx_description
1 polymer ?
#
loop_
_entity_poly.entity_id
_entity_poly.type
_entity_poly.pdbx_seq_one_letter_code
_entity_poly.pdbx_strand_id
1 'polypeptide(L)'
;MQVIPQAPQGAVPAWSLGRRSVSLSPADAAPGPSAEDFVFQYKGECYFTNGTERVRLVFRDIYNGEEDVRFDSDVGQFVAVTELGRPDAEYWNGQEEILEEYRGYVDTVCRHNYRVHKPFTLDRRVQPRVTISPSKTDALQHLLVCSVTGFYPSKIKVTWFKNGQEETAGIVSTGVIQHGDWTYQTLVMLEMTPQSRDVYTCSVEHASLQSPISVEWRAQSESAQSKLLSGIGGFVLGLIFLSVGSIIHLKNKKGHSGPQPTGLLR
;
A
#
# COMPACT_ATOMS: atom_id res chain seq x y z
N MET A 1 16.92 -17.13 -9.16
CA MET A 1 15.50 -17.32 -9.56
C MET A 1 15.49 -18.46 -10.58
N GLN A 2 15.28 -19.69 -10.14
CA GLN A 2 15.08 -20.81 -11.06
C GLN A 2 13.67 -20.69 -11.63
N VAL A 3 13.61 -20.42 -12.91
CA VAL A 3 12.35 -20.47 -13.66
C VAL A 3 11.99 -21.94 -13.75
N ILE A 4 10.76 -22.33 -13.43
CA ILE A 4 10.28 -23.68 -13.70
C ILE A 4 10.47 -23.91 -15.20
N PRO A 5 11.14 -24.98 -15.63
CA PRO A 5 11.25 -25.29 -17.05
C PRO A 5 9.86 -25.35 -17.66
N GLN A 6 9.71 -24.83 -18.86
CA GLN A 6 8.48 -24.99 -19.61
C GLN A 6 8.22 -26.49 -19.82
N ALA A 7 6.96 -26.88 -19.83
CA ALA A 7 6.57 -28.24 -20.19
C ALA A 7 7.31 -28.67 -21.48
N PRO A 8 7.71 -29.96 -21.59
CA PRO A 8 8.53 -30.42 -22.72
C PRO A 8 7.87 -30.04 -24.04
N GLN A 9 8.62 -29.35 -24.89
CA GLN A 9 8.16 -28.80 -26.19
C GLN A 9 7.85 -29.90 -27.23
N GLY A 10 7.36 -31.05 -26.83
CA GLY A 10 7.15 -32.18 -27.72
C GLY A 10 5.72 -32.50 -28.17
N ALA A 11 4.71 -31.84 -27.66
CA ALA A 11 3.33 -32.23 -27.90
C ALA A 11 2.35 -31.06 -28.11
N VAL A 12 2.78 -29.97 -28.70
CA VAL A 12 1.82 -28.96 -29.19
C VAL A 12 1.49 -29.33 -30.65
N PRO A 13 0.23 -29.63 -30.99
CA PRO A 13 -0.14 -29.72 -32.39
C PRO A 13 0.15 -28.37 -33.05
N ALA A 14 0.94 -28.42 -34.13
CA ALA A 14 1.39 -27.24 -34.86
C ALA A 14 0.19 -26.46 -35.39
N TRP A 15 -0.27 -25.48 -34.64
CA TRP A 15 -1.05 -24.38 -35.19
C TRP A 15 -0.08 -23.55 -36.01
N SER A 16 -0.15 -23.66 -37.33
CA SER A 16 0.68 -22.90 -38.25
C SER A 16 0.37 -21.40 -38.06
N LEU A 17 1.21 -20.70 -37.32
CA LEU A 17 1.26 -19.24 -37.31
C LEU A 17 1.83 -18.79 -38.63
N GLY A 18 0.94 -18.49 -39.58
CA GLY A 18 1.29 -17.78 -40.80
C GLY A 18 1.81 -16.39 -40.45
N ARG A 19 3.13 -16.22 -40.54
CA ARG A 19 3.75 -14.88 -40.50
C ARG A 19 3.27 -14.07 -41.71
N ARG A 20 2.36 -13.16 -41.50
CA ARG A 20 2.22 -11.99 -42.41
C ARG A 20 2.92 -10.82 -41.73
N SER A 21 4.07 -10.44 -42.27
CA SER A 21 4.67 -9.16 -42.00
C SER A 21 3.81 -8.05 -42.63
N VAL A 22 3.08 -7.32 -41.78
CA VAL A 22 2.39 -6.09 -42.20
C VAL A 22 3.25 -4.92 -41.73
N SER A 23 3.80 -4.18 -42.69
CA SER A 23 4.43 -2.88 -42.44
C SER A 23 3.33 -1.86 -42.18
N LEU A 24 3.19 -1.41 -40.92
CA LEU A 24 2.27 -0.34 -40.56
C LEU A 24 2.94 1.02 -40.76
N SER A 25 2.35 1.83 -41.62
CA SER A 25 2.57 3.28 -41.71
C SER A 25 1.87 3.95 -40.50
N PRO A 26 2.46 4.91 -39.81
CA PRO A 26 1.85 5.50 -38.62
C PRO A 26 0.99 6.72 -38.98
N ALA A 27 -0.16 6.52 -39.54
CA ALA A 27 -1.28 7.49 -39.54
C ALA A 27 -2.52 6.78 -40.10
N ASP A 28 -3.64 6.89 -39.41
CA ASP A 28 -4.97 6.46 -39.83
C ASP A 28 -5.36 4.99 -39.63
N ALA A 29 -5.10 4.43 -38.46
CA ALA A 29 -5.81 3.24 -38.02
C ALA A 29 -6.94 3.64 -37.07
N ALA A 30 -8.18 3.73 -37.61
CA ALA A 30 -9.35 3.47 -36.79
C ALA A 30 -9.15 2.13 -36.07
N PRO A 31 -9.55 1.96 -34.80
CA PRO A 31 -9.43 0.69 -34.12
C PRO A 31 -10.23 -0.34 -34.92
N GLY A 32 -9.52 -1.23 -35.60
CA GLY A 32 -10.12 -2.41 -36.22
C GLY A 32 -10.80 -3.25 -35.13
N PRO A 33 -11.67 -4.22 -35.50
CA PRO A 33 -12.30 -5.12 -34.56
C PRO A 33 -11.19 -5.67 -33.63
N SER A 34 -11.41 -5.57 -32.31
CA SER A 34 -10.43 -5.99 -31.29
C SER A 34 -9.95 -7.39 -31.64
N ALA A 35 -8.64 -7.52 -31.85
CA ALA A 35 -8.05 -8.85 -32.02
C ALA A 35 -8.46 -9.67 -30.78
N GLU A 36 -9.07 -10.83 -31.01
CA GLU A 36 -9.36 -11.74 -29.91
C GLU A 36 -8.02 -12.22 -29.35
N ASP A 37 -7.75 -11.89 -28.08
CA ASP A 37 -6.56 -12.37 -27.37
C ASP A 37 -6.84 -13.77 -26.81
N PHE A 38 -5.91 -14.70 -27.08
CA PHE A 38 -5.90 -16.02 -26.49
C PHE A 38 -4.77 -16.10 -25.49
N VAL A 39 -5.10 -16.43 -24.24
CA VAL A 39 -4.15 -16.44 -23.14
C VAL A 39 -3.93 -17.86 -22.64
N PHE A 40 -2.67 -18.29 -22.65
CA PHE A 40 -2.25 -19.53 -22.01
C PHE A 40 -1.36 -19.22 -20.81
N GLN A 41 -1.66 -19.82 -19.65
CA GLN A 41 -0.92 -19.61 -18.42
C GLN A 41 -0.44 -20.93 -17.84
N TYR A 42 0.79 -20.91 -17.34
CA TYR A 42 1.34 -21.96 -16.48
C TYR A 42 1.51 -21.42 -15.08
N LYS A 43 0.91 -22.08 -14.09
CA LYS A 43 1.04 -21.69 -12.68
C LYS A 43 1.66 -22.80 -11.87
N GLY A 44 2.79 -22.55 -11.22
CA GLY A 44 3.39 -23.41 -10.22
C GLY A 44 3.18 -22.81 -8.83
N GLU A 45 2.45 -23.50 -7.99
CA GLU A 45 2.11 -23.05 -6.64
C GLU A 45 2.75 -23.99 -5.62
N CYS A 46 3.57 -23.43 -4.72
CA CYS A 46 4.16 -24.19 -3.62
C CYS A 46 3.46 -23.81 -2.32
N TYR A 47 2.86 -24.77 -1.66
CA TYR A 47 2.18 -24.61 -0.38
C TYR A 47 3.04 -25.17 0.74
N PHE A 48 3.30 -24.35 1.77
CA PHE A 48 4.17 -24.70 2.89
C PHE A 48 3.40 -24.71 4.20
N THR A 49 3.59 -25.75 5.01
CA THR A 49 3.02 -25.87 6.35
C THR A 49 4.13 -26.16 7.36
N ASN A 50 4.13 -25.47 8.49
CA ASN A 50 5.15 -25.54 9.51
C ASN A 50 6.58 -25.39 8.94
N GLY A 51 6.81 -24.25 8.26
CA GLY A 51 8.05 -24.06 7.51
C GLY A 51 8.08 -24.94 6.26
N THR A 52 8.97 -25.90 6.21
CA THR A 52 9.08 -26.86 5.10
C THR A 52 8.82 -28.31 5.52
N GLU A 53 8.17 -28.54 6.67
CA GLU A 53 7.82 -29.90 7.12
C GLU A 53 6.88 -30.57 6.13
N ARG A 54 5.84 -29.86 5.71
CA ARG A 54 4.94 -30.29 4.63
C ARG A 54 5.00 -29.29 3.49
N VAL A 55 5.27 -29.81 2.30
CA VAL A 55 5.31 -29.03 1.06
C VAL A 55 4.45 -29.74 0.02
N ARG A 56 3.54 -28.98 -0.58
CA ARG A 56 2.70 -29.43 -1.69
C ARG A 56 2.93 -28.55 -2.88
N LEU A 57 3.21 -29.15 -4.03
CA LEU A 57 3.31 -28.47 -5.33
C LEU A 57 2.02 -28.72 -6.10
N VAL A 58 1.42 -27.66 -6.61
CA VAL A 58 0.34 -27.74 -7.61
C VAL A 58 0.78 -26.97 -8.84
N PHE A 59 0.88 -27.67 -9.96
CA PHE A 59 1.15 -27.06 -11.26
C PHE A 59 -0.13 -27.09 -12.09
N ARG A 60 -0.46 -25.97 -12.75
CA ARG A 60 -1.72 -25.78 -13.48
C ARG A 60 -1.47 -25.25 -14.87
N ASP A 61 -2.11 -25.89 -15.84
CA ASP A 61 -2.27 -25.40 -17.21
C ASP A 61 -3.63 -24.70 -17.32
N ILE A 62 -3.62 -23.47 -17.79
CA ILE A 62 -4.82 -22.61 -17.81
C ILE A 62 -4.94 -21.95 -19.18
N TYR A 63 -6.00 -22.27 -19.90
CA TYR A 63 -6.32 -21.69 -21.20
C TYR A 63 -7.52 -20.76 -21.09
N ASN A 64 -7.36 -19.49 -21.52
CA ASN A 64 -8.38 -18.45 -21.43
C ASN A 64 -9.04 -18.33 -20.04
N GLY A 65 -8.25 -18.55 -18.97
CA GLY A 65 -8.73 -18.48 -17.59
C GLY A 65 -9.35 -19.76 -17.04
N GLU A 66 -9.49 -20.81 -17.85
CA GLU A 66 -9.99 -22.13 -17.44
C GLU A 66 -8.83 -23.13 -17.29
N GLU A 67 -8.78 -23.82 -16.16
CA GLU A 67 -7.76 -24.82 -15.87
C GLU A 67 -8.11 -26.13 -16.59
N ASP A 68 -7.18 -26.65 -17.42
CA ASP A 68 -7.39 -27.85 -18.19
C ASP A 68 -6.73 -29.08 -17.58
N VAL A 69 -5.49 -28.93 -17.11
CA VAL A 69 -4.70 -30.02 -16.51
C VAL A 69 -4.01 -29.51 -15.25
N ARG A 70 -3.83 -30.43 -14.32
CA ARG A 70 -3.16 -30.16 -13.05
C ARG A 70 -2.22 -31.29 -12.68
N PHE A 71 -1.00 -30.99 -12.29
CA PHE A 71 -0.18 -31.87 -11.50
C PHE A 71 -0.31 -31.49 -10.03
N ASP A 72 -0.60 -32.43 -9.17
CA ASP A 72 -0.66 -32.26 -7.73
C ASP A 72 0.31 -33.25 -7.08
N SER A 73 1.30 -32.75 -6.33
CA SER A 73 2.29 -33.62 -5.69
C SER A 73 1.69 -34.56 -4.64
N ASP A 74 0.53 -34.23 -4.06
CA ASP A 74 -0.19 -35.14 -3.16
C ASP A 74 -0.82 -36.34 -3.93
N VAL A 75 -1.07 -36.17 -5.21
CA VAL A 75 -1.55 -37.26 -6.13
C VAL A 75 -0.37 -37.95 -6.82
N GLY A 76 0.67 -37.18 -7.17
CA GLY A 76 1.88 -37.65 -7.84
C GLY A 76 1.71 -37.92 -9.34
N GLN A 77 0.61 -37.44 -9.94
CA GLN A 77 0.26 -37.63 -11.35
C GLN A 77 -0.46 -36.39 -11.89
N PHE A 78 -0.52 -36.23 -13.21
CA PHE A 78 -1.34 -35.26 -13.89
C PHE A 78 -2.80 -35.67 -13.88
N VAL A 79 -3.69 -34.75 -13.59
CA VAL A 79 -5.14 -34.93 -13.57
C VAL A 79 -5.77 -34.00 -14.57
N ALA A 80 -6.54 -34.54 -15.49
CA ALA A 80 -7.37 -33.73 -16.39
C ALA A 80 -8.49 -33.08 -15.58
N VAL A 81 -8.58 -31.75 -15.63
CA VAL A 81 -9.66 -30.96 -15.00
C VAL A 81 -10.84 -30.85 -15.97
N THR A 82 -10.56 -30.78 -17.27
CA THR A 82 -11.53 -30.74 -18.35
C THR A 82 -11.29 -31.89 -19.35
N GLU A 83 -12.27 -32.16 -20.19
CA GLU A 83 -12.11 -33.12 -21.29
C GLU A 83 -11.02 -32.70 -22.29
N LEU A 84 -10.78 -31.38 -22.42
CA LEU A 84 -9.72 -30.84 -23.30
C LEU A 84 -8.33 -31.19 -22.78
N GLY A 85 -8.13 -31.21 -21.46
CA GLY A 85 -6.87 -31.59 -20.84
C GLY A 85 -6.58 -33.08 -20.75
N ARG A 86 -7.55 -33.95 -21.10
CA ARG A 86 -7.38 -35.43 -20.99
C ARG A 86 -6.21 -35.99 -21.82
N PRO A 87 -6.06 -35.60 -23.11
CA PRO A 87 -4.96 -36.10 -23.91
C PRO A 87 -3.59 -35.77 -23.34
N ASP A 88 -3.45 -34.55 -22.78
CA ASP A 88 -2.19 -34.07 -22.20
C ASP A 88 -1.87 -34.83 -20.90
N ALA A 89 -2.88 -34.98 -20.02
CA ALA A 89 -2.71 -35.76 -18.79
C ALA A 89 -2.33 -37.23 -19.06
N GLU A 90 -2.99 -37.87 -20.01
CA GLU A 90 -2.67 -39.24 -20.43
C GLU A 90 -1.26 -39.34 -21.01
N TYR A 91 -0.88 -38.41 -21.87
CA TYR A 91 0.45 -38.36 -22.50
C TYR A 91 1.57 -38.19 -21.47
N TRP A 92 1.43 -37.20 -20.55
CA TRP A 92 2.45 -36.94 -19.51
C TRP A 92 2.51 -38.08 -18.48
N ASN A 93 1.38 -38.63 -18.08
CA ASN A 93 1.34 -39.79 -17.17
C ASN A 93 1.94 -41.05 -17.78
N GLY A 94 1.98 -41.16 -19.10
CA GLY A 94 2.64 -42.25 -19.82
C GLY A 94 4.17 -42.17 -19.84
N GLN A 95 4.74 -41.04 -19.36
CA GLN A 95 6.19 -40.76 -19.36
C GLN A 95 6.75 -40.67 -17.95
N GLU A 96 7.38 -41.76 -17.48
CA GLU A 96 7.92 -41.82 -16.12
C GLU A 96 8.97 -40.71 -15.85
N GLU A 97 9.76 -40.33 -16.86
CA GLU A 97 10.76 -39.26 -16.74
C GLU A 97 10.11 -37.93 -16.40
N ILE A 98 8.96 -37.58 -17.00
CA ILE A 98 8.19 -36.39 -16.71
C ILE A 98 7.61 -36.43 -15.29
N LEU A 99 7.06 -37.56 -14.91
CA LEU A 99 6.49 -37.76 -13.57
C LEU A 99 7.55 -37.58 -12.48
N GLU A 100 8.72 -38.22 -12.65
CA GLU A 100 9.84 -38.12 -11.71
C GLU A 100 10.37 -36.67 -11.63
N GLU A 101 10.45 -35.96 -12.74
CA GLU A 101 10.84 -34.56 -12.78
C GLU A 101 9.86 -33.71 -11.96
N TYR A 102 8.56 -33.83 -12.20
CA TYR A 102 7.55 -33.04 -11.48
C TYR A 102 7.45 -33.40 -10.00
N ARG A 103 7.59 -34.70 -9.65
CA ARG A 103 7.70 -35.12 -8.25
C ARG A 103 8.93 -34.50 -7.57
N GLY A 104 10.04 -34.40 -8.27
CA GLY A 104 11.27 -33.78 -7.80
C GLY A 104 11.19 -32.27 -7.56
N TYR A 105 10.25 -31.58 -8.20
CA TYR A 105 10.09 -30.14 -8.05
C TYR A 105 9.67 -29.69 -6.62
N VAL A 106 9.07 -30.57 -5.83
CA VAL A 106 8.81 -30.32 -4.40
C VAL A 106 10.12 -29.93 -3.70
N ASP A 107 11.22 -30.62 -3.99
CA ASP A 107 12.52 -30.36 -3.38
C ASP A 107 13.35 -29.33 -4.15
N THR A 108 13.46 -29.50 -5.46
CA THR A 108 14.37 -28.69 -6.29
C THR A 108 13.83 -27.31 -6.58
N VAL A 109 12.51 -27.12 -6.56
CA VAL A 109 11.85 -25.83 -6.77
C VAL A 109 11.27 -25.28 -5.47
N CYS A 110 10.31 -25.99 -4.86
CA CYS A 110 9.58 -25.43 -3.73
C CYS A 110 10.46 -25.22 -2.49
N ARG A 111 11.12 -26.29 -1.99
CA ARG A 111 12.00 -26.18 -0.82
C ARG A 111 13.21 -25.30 -1.10
N HIS A 112 13.74 -25.32 -2.31
CA HIS A 112 14.83 -24.44 -2.71
C HIS A 112 14.39 -22.97 -2.66
N ASN A 113 13.30 -22.63 -3.32
CA ASN A 113 12.77 -21.26 -3.39
C ASN A 113 12.36 -20.74 -2.00
N TYR A 114 11.78 -21.57 -1.14
CA TYR A 114 11.49 -21.21 0.24
C TYR A 114 12.73 -20.64 0.95
N ARG A 115 13.85 -21.37 0.87
CA ARG A 115 15.12 -20.95 1.51
C ARG A 115 15.67 -19.65 0.94
N VAL A 116 15.62 -19.51 -0.40
CA VAL A 116 16.11 -18.33 -1.10
C VAL A 116 15.27 -17.09 -0.81
N HIS A 117 13.94 -17.25 -0.77
CA HIS A 117 13.02 -16.13 -0.61
C HIS A 117 12.73 -15.78 0.85
N LYS A 118 12.89 -16.71 1.78
CA LYS A 118 12.56 -16.52 3.20
C LYS A 118 13.10 -15.20 3.80
N PRO A 119 14.36 -14.79 3.58
CA PRO A 119 14.90 -13.55 4.13
C PRO A 119 14.17 -12.29 3.67
N PHE A 120 13.61 -12.32 2.46
CA PHE A 120 12.95 -11.17 1.82
C PHE A 120 11.43 -11.19 1.95
N THR A 121 10.85 -12.29 2.41
CA THR A 121 9.41 -12.52 2.55
C THR A 121 9.01 -12.82 4.00
N LEU A 122 9.19 -14.05 4.46
CA LEU A 122 8.76 -14.48 5.80
C LEU A 122 9.50 -13.74 6.93
N ASP A 123 10.78 -13.43 6.73
CA ASP A 123 11.60 -12.72 7.72
C ASP A 123 11.59 -11.19 7.51
N ARG A 124 10.90 -10.70 6.46
CA ARG A 124 10.76 -9.26 6.25
C ARG A 124 10.03 -8.61 7.41
N ARG A 125 10.62 -7.54 7.95
CA ARG A 125 10.04 -6.75 9.04
C ARG A 125 10.21 -5.27 8.69
N VAL A 126 9.10 -4.54 8.56
CA VAL A 126 9.07 -3.10 8.36
C VAL A 126 8.24 -2.47 9.47
N GLN A 127 8.82 -1.51 10.16
CA GLN A 127 8.19 -0.85 11.29
C GLN A 127 7.07 0.09 10.82
N PRO A 128 5.93 0.14 11.52
CA PRO A 128 4.86 1.07 11.24
C PRO A 128 5.23 2.51 11.58
N ARG A 129 4.73 3.46 10.78
CA ARG A 129 4.63 4.86 11.17
C ARG A 129 3.25 5.10 11.76
N VAL A 130 3.20 5.67 12.95
CA VAL A 130 1.96 5.92 13.69
C VAL A 130 1.75 7.42 13.85
N THR A 131 0.56 7.91 13.48
CA THR A 131 0.17 9.31 13.67
C THR A 131 -1.28 9.39 14.14
N ILE A 132 -1.59 10.38 14.98
CA ILE A 132 -2.96 10.68 15.39
C ILE A 132 -3.35 12.05 14.82
N SER A 133 -4.55 12.13 14.26
CA SER A 133 -5.15 13.38 13.82
C SER A 133 -6.65 13.40 14.08
N PRO A 134 -7.26 14.53 14.42
CA PRO A 134 -8.71 14.66 14.40
C PRO A 134 -9.21 14.56 12.96
N SER A 135 -10.43 14.02 12.79
CA SER A 135 -11.07 14.01 11.47
C SER A 135 -11.30 15.42 10.96
N LYS A 136 -11.11 15.62 9.64
CA LYS A 136 -11.18 16.95 9.00
C LYS A 136 -12.59 17.36 8.56
N THR A 137 -13.57 16.47 8.66
CA THR A 137 -14.95 16.76 8.22
C THR A 137 -15.79 17.20 9.38
N ASP A 138 -16.58 18.26 9.20
CA ASP A 138 -17.45 18.84 10.24
C ASP A 138 -18.42 17.78 10.82
N ALA A 139 -18.90 16.86 9.99
CA ALA A 139 -19.76 15.75 10.43
C ALA A 139 -19.04 14.70 11.31
N LEU A 140 -17.69 14.70 11.30
CA LEU A 140 -16.83 13.70 11.99
C LEU A 140 -15.87 14.37 12.99
N GLN A 141 -16.18 15.58 13.48
CA GLN A 141 -15.34 16.32 14.44
C GLN A 141 -15.10 15.56 15.76
N HIS A 142 -15.94 14.54 16.04
CA HIS A 142 -15.82 13.70 17.23
C HIS A 142 -15.01 12.42 16.99
N LEU A 143 -14.26 12.34 15.88
CA LEU A 143 -13.42 11.19 15.57
C LEU A 143 -11.92 11.54 15.66
N LEU A 144 -11.17 10.77 16.44
CA LEU A 144 -9.72 10.69 16.34
C LEU A 144 -9.33 9.55 15.42
N VAL A 145 -8.40 9.81 14.50
CA VAL A 145 -7.90 8.83 13.55
C VAL A 145 -6.46 8.48 13.90
N CYS A 146 -6.22 7.24 14.26
CA CYS A 146 -4.87 6.67 14.33
C CYS A 146 -4.53 6.07 12.97
N SER A 147 -3.59 6.69 12.28
CA SER A 147 -3.09 6.23 10.99
C SER A 147 -1.81 5.45 11.20
N VAL A 148 -1.83 4.17 10.85
CA VAL A 148 -0.71 3.25 10.97
C VAL A 148 -0.32 2.80 9.57
N THR A 149 0.86 3.21 9.09
CA THR A 149 1.23 3.10 7.67
C THR A 149 2.61 2.49 7.46
N GLY A 150 2.80 1.83 6.30
CA GLY A 150 4.10 1.39 5.81
C GLY A 150 4.70 0.20 6.58
N PHE A 151 3.89 -0.67 7.14
CA PHE A 151 4.37 -1.82 7.92
C PHE A 151 4.32 -3.14 7.14
N TYR A 152 5.11 -4.10 7.57
CA TYR A 152 5.11 -5.49 7.11
C TYR A 152 5.61 -6.42 8.24
N PRO A 153 4.97 -7.60 8.48
CA PRO A 153 3.81 -8.20 7.81
C PRO A 153 2.46 -7.55 8.17
N SER A 154 1.37 -8.09 7.61
CA SER A 154 0.02 -7.55 7.76
C SER A 154 -0.57 -7.64 9.18
N LYS A 155 -0.11 -8.63 9.98
CA LYS A 155 -0.62 -8.84 11.34
C LYS A 155 -0.18 -7.70 12.26
N ILE A 156 -1.14 -6.95 12.78
CA ILE A 156 -0.93 -5.79 13.66
C ILE A 156 -2.04 -5.69 14.69
N LYS A 157 -1.72 -5.13 15.87
CA LYS A 157 -2.71 -4.82 16.88
C LYS A 157 -2.62 -3.33 17.20
N VAL A 158 -3.75 -2.64 17.11
CA VAL A 158 -3.90 -1.23 17.43
C VAL A 158 -4.91 -1.09 18.54
N THR A 159 -4.54 -0.41 19.62
CA THR A 159 -5.37 -0.24 20.81
C THR A 159 -5.46 1.22 21.18
N TRP A 160 -6.65 1.70 21.46
CA TRP A 160 -6.89 3.04 21.97
C TRP A 160 -6.99 3.06 23.49
N PHE A 161 -6.44 4.10 24.10
CA PHE A 161 -6.55 4.40 25.52
C PHE A 161 -7.03 5.84 25.72
N LYS A 162 -7.89 6.03 26.70
CA LYS A 162 -8.30 7.36 27.20
C LYS A 162 -7.84 7.49 28.64
N ASN A 163 -7.00 8.45 28.94
CA ASN A 163 -6.43 8.67 30.29
C ASN A 163 -5.79 7.41 30.89
N GLY A 164 -5.19 6.56 30.05
CA GLY A 164 -4.56 5.31 30.47
C GLY A 164 -5.48 4.09 30.58
N GLN A 165 -6.80 4.27 30.37
CA GLN A 165 -7.78 3.19 30.34
C GLN A 165 -8.06 2.76 28.90
N GLU A 166 -8.08 1.46 28.63
CA GLU A 166 -8.36 0.91 27.30
C GLU A 166 -9.80 1.21 26.88
N GLU A 167 -9.98 1.75 25.70
CA GLU A 167 -11.27 1.97 25.06
C GLU A 167 -11.61 0.75 24.20
N THR A 168 -12.80 0.21 24.37
CA THR A 168 -13.32 -0.93 23.60
C THR A 168 -14.56 -0.61 22.80
N ALA A 169 -15.21 0.52 23.08
CA ALA A 169 -16.41 1.01 22.39
C ALA A 169 -16.10 2.20 21.48
N GLY A 170 -16.92 2.42 20.46
CA GLY A 170 -16.77 3.56 19.54
C GLY A 170 -15.55 3.45 18.62
N ILE A 171 -15.01 2.23 18.41
CA ILE A 171 -13.85 1.99 17.54
C ILE A 171 -14.33 1.51 16.19
N VAL A 172 -13.86 2.18 15.13
CA VAL A 172 -14.10 1.81 13.73
C VAL A 172 -12.76 1.61 13.04
N SER A 173 -12.59 0.54 12.29
CA SER A 173 -11.36 0.24 11.56
C SER A 173 -11.62 0.02 10.08
N THR A 174 -10.70 0.46 9.24
CA THR A 174 -10.73 0.14 7.79
C THR A 174 -10.34 -1.30 7.49
N GLY A 175 -9.89 -2.06 8.51
CA GLY A 175 -9.13 -3.27 8.28
C GLY A 175 -7.73 -2.94 7.75
N VAL A 176 -6.97 -3.98 7.39
CA VAL A 176 -5.62 -3.84 6.85
C VAL A 176 -5.70 -3.73 5.33
N ILE A 177 -5.15 -2.65 4.78
CA ILE A 177 -5.13 -2.36 3.34
C ILE A 177 -3.73 -2.63 2.80
N GLN A 178 -3.62 -3.38 1.71
CA GLN A 178 -2.37 -3.69 1.02
C GLN A 178 -2.10 -2.67 -0.09
N HIS A 179 -0.86 -2.16 -0.17
CA HIS A 179 -0.46 -1.19 -1.20
C HIS A 179 0.09 -1.83 -2.48
N GLY A 180 0.45 -3.12 -2.47
CA GLY A 180 1.06 -3.82 -3.60
C GLY A 180 2.59 -3.70 -3.66
N ASP A 181 3.20 -2.86 -2.86
CA ASP A 181 4.66 -2.65 -2.71
C ASP A 181 5.25 -3.39 -1.50
N TRP A 182 4.60 -4.41 -0.99
CA TRP A 182 4.97 -5.14 0.23
C TRP A 182 4.90 -4.30 1.51
N THR A 183 3.99 -3.33 1.54
CA THR A 183 3.60 -2.60 2.73
C THR A 183 2.09 -2.60 2.92
N TYR A 184 1.70 -2.38 4.18
CA TYR A 184 0.31 -2.31 4.61
C TYR A 184 0.04 -1.02 5.34
N GLN A 185 -1.24 -0.66 5.40
CA GLN A 185 -1.76 0.41 6.24
C GLN A 185 -3.06 0.01 6.91
N THR A 186 -3.37 0.67 8.01
CA THR A 186 -4.68 0.62 8.65
C THR A 186 -5.00 1.96 9.30
N LEU A 187 -6.27 2.31 9.31
CA LEU A 187 -6.78 3.45 10.07
C LEU A 187 -7.72 2.89 11.14
N VAL A 188 -7.49 3.30 12.37
CA VAL A 188 -8.35 2.94 13.49
C VAL A 188 -8.87 4.23 14.10
N MET A 189 -10.18 4.42 14.01
CA MET A 189 -10.86 5.62 14.45
C MET A 189 -11.53 5.39 15.79
N LEU A 190 -11.47 6.38 16.67
CA LEU A 190 -12.13 6.39 17.95
C LEU A 190 -13.15 7.52 17.99
N GLU A 191 -14.42 7.20 18.25
CA GLU A 191 -15.42 8.20 18.60
C GLU A 191 -15.11 8.77 19.98
N MET A 192 -15.01 10.10 20.07
CA MET A 192 -14.67 10.75 21.32
C MET A 192 -15.43 12.05 21.51
N THR A 193 -15.74 12.38 22.75
CA THR A 193 -16.16 13.71 23.15
C THR A 193 -15.07 14.28 24.04
N PRO A 194 -14.16 15.12 23.47
CA PRO A 194 -12.97 15.55 24.20
C PRO A 194 -13.37 16.50 25.31
N GLN A 195 -12.86 16.24 26.51
CA GLN A 195 -12.91 17.16 27.62
C GLN A 195 -11.53 17.81 27.79
N SER A 196 -11.51 19.02 28.35
CA SER A 196 -10.24 19.71 28.67
C SER A 196 -9.38 18.81 29.55
N ARG A 197 -8.13 18.55 29.12
CA ARG A 197 -7.12 17.69 29.72
C ARG A 197 -7.22 16.20 29.42
N ASP A 198 -8.21 15.74 28.62
CA ASP A 198 -8.21 14.34 28.17
C ASP A 198 -6.96 14.05 27.32
N VAL A 199 -6.36 12.89 27.60
CA VAL A 199 -5.23 12.35 26.84
C VAL A 199 -5.69 11.06 26.18
N TYR A 200 -5.61 11.02 24.87
CA TYR A 200 -5.91 9.84 24.05
C TYR A 200 -4.60 9.27 23.53
N THR A 201 -4.40 7.96 23.67
CA THR A 201 -3.18 7.27 23.25
C THR A 201 -3.54 6.16 22.28
N CYS A 202 -2.90 6.15 21.12
CA CYS A 202 -2.92 5.04 20.20
C CYS A 202 -1.67 4.21 20.41
N SER A 203 -1.85 2.94 20.81
CA SER A 203 -0.77 1.97 21.04
C SER A 203 -0.77 0.93 19.94
N VAL A 204 0.38 0.68 19.32
CA VAL A 204 0.55 -0.23 18.20
C VAL A 204 1.56 -1.31 18.55
N GLU A 205 1.12 -2.57 18.52
CA GLU A 205 1.97 -3.75 18.66
C GLU A 205 2.17 -4.38 17.28
N HIS A 206 3.43 -4.68 16.95
CA HIS A 206 3.77 -5.28 15.65
C HIS A 206 5.05 -6.12 15.76
N ALA A 207 5.16 -7.16 14.93
CA ALA A 207 6.28 -8.11 14.94
C ALA A 207 7.65 -7.47 14.60
N SER A 208 7.67 -6.27 14.03
CA SER A 208 8.90 -5.51 13.76
C SER A 208 9.38 -4.67 14.95
N LEU A 209 8.59 -4.56 16.00
CA LEU A 209 8.87 -3.71 17.17
C LEU A 209 9.31 -4.54 18.35
N GLN A 210 10.28 -4.04 19.11
CA GLN A 210 10.70 -4.63 20.39
C GLN A 210 9.73 -4.28 21.54
N SER A 211 9.10 -3.09 21.44
CA SER A 211 8.07 -2.62 22.37
C SER A 211 7.00 -1.86 21.60
N PRO A 212 5.75 -1.80 22.09
CA PRO A 212 4.67 -1.07 21.42
C PRO A 212 5.03 0.40 21.18
N ILE A 213 4.64 0.93 20.01
CA ILE A 213 4.69 2.38 19.76
C ILE A 213 3.42 2.98 20.33
N SER A 214 3.57 4.02 21.16
CA SER A 214 2.46 4.77 21.73
C SER A 214 2.57 6.23 21.32
N VAL A 215 1.51 6.76 20.70
CA VAL A 215 1.39 8.17 20.32
C VAL A 215 0.24 8.78 21.08
N GLU A 216 0.47 9.96 21.69
CA GLU A 216 -0.53 10.69 22.46
C GLU A 216 -1.11 11.85 21.65
N TRP A 217 -2.40 12.06 21.82
CA TRP A 217 -3.11 13.26 21.41
C TRP A 217 -3.79 13.88 22.63
N ARG A 218 -3.66 15.18 22.79
CA ARG A 218 -4.23 15.95 23.91
C ARG A 218 -5.27 16.92 23.40
N ALA A 219 -6.45 16.90 24.01
CA ALA A 219 -7.46 17.88 23.73
C ALA A 219 -6.95 19.29 24.12
N GLN A 220 -6.91 20.21 23.15
CA GLN A 220 -6.54 21.59 23.42
C GLN A 220 -7.64 22.26 24.25
N SER A 221 -7.23 22.95 25.31
CA SER A 221 -8.19 23.75 26.06
C SER A 221 -8.67 24.93 25.20
N GLU A 222 -9.96 25.27 25.28
CA GLU A 222 -10.54 26.44 24.58
C GLU A 222 -9.76 27.73 24.82
N SER A 223 -9.14 27.87 26.02
CA SER A 223 -8.28 28.98 26.38
C SER A 223 -6.99 29.04 25.54
N ALA A 224 -6.44 27.92 25.07
CA ALA A 224 -5.25 27.91 24.22
C ALA A 224 -5.58 28.37 22.80
N GLN A 225 -6.71 27.93 22.23
CA GLN A 225 -7.18 28.39 20.92
C GLN A 225 -7.53 29.90 20.94
N SER A 226 -8.19 30.37 21.98
CA SER A 226 -8.52 31.78 22.16
C SER A 226 -7.27 32.68 22.26
N LYS A 227 -6.23 32.23 22.97
CA LYS A 227 -4.96 32.97 23.08
C LYS A 227 -4.21 33.00 21.74
N LEU A 228 -4.24 31.94 20.96
CA LEU A 228 -3.60 31.93 19.64
C LEU A 228 -4.31 32.87 18.67
N LEU A 229 -5.64 32.87 18.63
CA LEU A 229 -6.46 33.76 17.82
C LEU A 229 -6.26 35.23 18.24
N SER A 230 -6.22 35.53 19.55
CA SER A 230 -5.97 36.86 20.08
C SER A 230 -4.56 37.34 19.74
N GLY A 231 -3.56 36.48 19.80
CA GLY A 231 -2.18 36.79 19.43
C GLY A 231 -2.03 37.12 17.95
N ILE A 232 -2.65 36.34 17.06
CA ILE A 232 -2.67 36.60 15.61
C ILE A 232 -3.41 37.91 15.31
N GLY A 233 -4.56 38.17 15.93
CA GLY A 233 -5.33 39.40 15.77
C GLY A 233 -4.54 40.63 16.21
N GLY A 234 -3.85 40.56 17.35
CA GLY A 234 -2.97 41.64 17.85
C GLY A 234 -1.77 41.90 16.93
N PHE A 235 -1.16 40.85 16.37
CA PHE A 235 -0.05 40.99 15.43
C PHE A 235 -0.46 41.67 14.12
N VAL A 236 -1.60 41.27 13.55
CA VAL A 236 -2.15 41.88 12.32
C VAL A 236 -2.51 43.32 12.54
N LEU A 237 -3.18 43.67 13.66
CA LEU A 237 -3.46 45.06 14.05
C LEU A 237 -2.18 45.88 14.22
N GLY A 238 -1.15 45.32 14.85
CA GLY A 238 0.16 45.97 15.00
C GLY A 238 0.81 46.32 13.66
N LEU A 239 0.76 45.41 12.68
CA LEU A 239 1.26 45.65 11.33
C LEU A 239 0.46 46.75 10.60
N ILE A 240 -0.86 46.79 10.77
CA ILE A 240 -1.69 47.83 10.19
C ILE A 240 -1.32 49.20 10.78
N PHE A 241 -1.18 49.35 12.11
CA PHE A 241 -0.77 50.60 12.74
C PHE A 241 0.63 51.04 12.33
N LEU A 242 1.59 50.10 12.21
CA LEU A 242 2.94 50.44 11.72
C LEU A 242 2.92 50.91 10.26
N SER A 243 2.12 50.30 9.39
CA SER A 243 2.02 50.71 7.98
C SER A 243 1.36 52.08 7.85
N VAL A 244 0.25 52.34 8.56
CA VAL A 244 -0.42 53.64 8.58
C VAL A 244 0.48 54.73 9.18
N GLY A 245 1.16 54.47 10.31
CA GLY A 245 2.12 55.37 10.92
C GLY A 245 3.28 55.71 10.00
N SER A 246 3.81 54.74 9.27
CA SER A 246 4.87 54.96 8.29
C SER A 246 4.41 55.85 7.12
N ILE A 247 3.20 55.60 6.61
CA ILE A 247 2.61 56.45 5.53
C ILE A 247 2.41 57.88 5.98
N ILE A 248 1.88 58.10 7.19
CA ILE A 248 1.69 59.46 7.76
C ILE A 248 3.04 60.14 7.95
N HIS A 249 4.03 59.40 8.49
CA HIS A 249 5.37 59.95 8.69
C HIS A 249 6.02 60.38 7.36
N LEU A 250 5.91 59.56 6.33
CA LEU A 250 6.43 59.86 5.00
C LEU A 250 5.70 61.06 4.34
N LYS A 251 4.38 61.20 4.55
CA LYS A 251 3.63 62.37 4.07
C LYS A 251 4.02 63.64 4.77
N ASN A 252 4.20 63.59 6.09
CA ASN A 252 4.64 64.83 6.87
C ASN A 252 6.06 65.27 6.50
N LYS A 253 6.96 64.34 6.18
CA LYS A 253 8.32 64.66 5.75
C LYS A 253 8.37 65.34 4.38
N LYS A 254 7.41 65.11 3.49
CA LYS A 254 7.27 65.80 2.19
C LYS A 254 6.61 67.13 2.26
N GLY A 255 5.96 67.51 3.39
CA GLY A 255 5.29 68.80 3.59
C GLY A 255 6.17 69.90 4.17
N HIS A 256 7.43 69.68 4.51
CA HIS A 256 8.32 70.62 5.16
C HIS A 256 9.43 71.15 4.23
N SER A 257 9.21 71.28 2.95
CA SER A 257 10.03 72.05 2.03
C SER A 257 9.28 73.35 1.69
N GLY A 258 9.18 74.26 2.65
CA GLY A 258 8.74 75.61 2.41
C GLY A 258 9.90 76.51 1.89
N PRO A 259 9.63 77.57 1.09
CA PRO A 259 10.64 78.32 0.43
C PRO A 259 11.42 79.20 1.41
N GLN A 260 12.73 79.29 1.26
CA GLN A 260 13.66 80.08 1.97
C GLN A 260 13.44 81.56 1.56
N PRO A 261 13.31 82.55 2.51
CA PRO A 261 13.20 83.94 2.12
C PRO A 261 14.57 84.45 1.71
N THR A 262 14.67 85.02 0.51
CA THR A 262 15.80 85.79 -0.01
C THR A 262 15.83 87.12 0.71
N GLY A 263 16.84 87.36 1.56
CA GLY A 263 17.14 88.60 2.16
C GLY A 263 17.73 89.56 1.15
N LEU A 264 17.11 90.72 1.03
CA LEU A 264 17.63 91.88 0.34
C LEU A 264 18.59 92.63 1.26
N LEU A 265 19.81 92.86 0.78
CA LEU A 265 20.77 93.82 1.31
C LEU A 265 20.44 95.21 0.82
N ARG A 266 20.45 96.11 1.73
CA ARG A 266 21.04 97.46 1.60
C ARG A 266 21.57 97.93 2.91
#